data_87b66dc93578e3a4c7b0db1bd58386b4
#
_entry.id   87b66dc93578e3a4c7b0db1bd58386b4
#
_cell.length_a   1.000
_cell.length_b   1.000
_cell.length_c   1.000
_cell.angle_alpha   90.00
_cell.angle_beta   90.00
_cell.angle_gamma   90.00
#
_symmetry.space_group_name_H-M   'P 1'
#
loop_
_entity.id
_entity.type
_entity.pdbx_description
1 polymer ?
#
loop_
_entity_poly.entity_id
_entity_poly.type
_entity_poly.pdbx_seq_one_letter_code
_entity_poly.pdbx_strand_id
1 'polypeptide(L)'
;LTAAVALAATAAMATAAQAEISAGEVRIGYLADMSGTYRDLAGPGGLEALRMAGEDFGGSVNGAPIEIFSADDRNSADVGANTVREWFDTRNVDMVAGLVASSVVIAATRVIEENNGLGIVSGSAASSITNEHCTPNHIHWVYDTYPLANGTAKAIVEQGGDSWFMLTADYAFGHALEGDVTKVVEENGGEIVGGVRHPFPTSDFSSYILQAQGSGAKIIGLANAGADTVNSINTAAQFGVVEAGQQLAGLLVFLNDVYAMGRETTQG
;
A
#
# COMPACT_ATOMS: atom_id res chain seq x y z
N LEU A 1 4.87 79.70 -5.22
CA LEU A 1 4.42 78.63 -6.14
C LEU A 1 4.96 77.28 -5.60
N THR A 2 4.19 76.63 -4.74
CA THR A 2 4.48 75.30 -4.16
C THR A 2 3.59 74.29 -4.84
N ALA A 3 4.21 73.45 -5.69
CA ALA A 3 3.53 72.32 -6.28
C ALA A 3 3.50 71.15 -5.31
N ALA A 4 2.33 70.77 -4.82
CA ALA A 4 2.12 69.57 -4.05
C ALA A 4 1.97 68.37 -5.03
N VAL A 5 2.96 67.48 -5.01
CA VAL A 5 2.89 66.18 -5.68
C VAL A 5 2.09 65.24 -4.78
N ALA A 6 0.88 64.92 -5.15
CA ALA A 6 0.09 63.87 -4.52
C ALA A 6 0.55 62.53 -5.05
N LEU A 7 1.26 61.78 -4.21
CA LEU A 7 1.63 60.39 -4.45
C LEU A 7 0.40 59.50 -4.17
N ALA A 8 -0.32 59.10 -5.21
CA ALA A 8 -1.40 58.13 -5.09
C ALA A 8 -0.77 56.75 -4.93
N ALA A 9 -0.74 56.25 -3.68
CA ALA A 9 -0.36 54.88 -3.39
C ALA A 9 -1.53 53.98 -3.80
N THR A 10 -1.46 53.38 -4.97
CA THR A 10 -2.35 52.28 -5.36
C THR A 10 -1.89 51.03 -4.58
N ALA A 11 -2.56 50.76 -3.47
CA ALA A 11 -2.47 49.47 -2.80
C ALA A 11 -3.10 48.42 -3.76
N ALA A 12 -2.24 47.72 -4.48
CA ALA A 12 -2.65 46.50 -5.17
C ALA A 12 -3.00 45.49 -4.06
N MET A 13 -4.29 45.35 -3.76
CA MET A 13 -4.79 44.21 -3.03
C MET A 13 -4.51 42.99 -3.91
N ALA A 14 -3.46 42.26 -3.60
CA ALA A 14 -3.30 40.88 -4.08
C ALA A 14 -4.50 40.12 -3.52
N THR A 15 -5.55 39.96 -4.29
CA THR A 15 -6.56 38.96 -4.04
C THR A 15 -5.81 37.62 -4.10
N ALA A 16 -5.55 37.03 -2.93
CA ALA A 16 -5.17 35.63 -2.88
C ALA A 16 -6.21 34.90 -3.72
N ALA A 17 -5.79 34.27 -4.80
CA ALA A 17 -6.67 33.40 -5.56
C ALA A 17 -7.06 32.29 -4.61
N GLN A 18 -8.21 32.42 -3.97
CA GLN A 18 -8.81 31.32 -3.26
C GLN A 18 -9.18 30.30 -4.32
N ALA A 19 -8.63 29.10 -4.21
CA ALA A 19 -9.05 27.99 -5.05
C ALA A 19 -10.57 27.86 -4.90
N GLU A 20 -11.29 28.00 -6.00
CA GLU A 20 -12.73 27.89 -6.01
C GLU A 20 -13.09 26.42 -5.81
N ILE A 21 -13.86 26.13 -4.77
CA ILE A 21 -14.34 24.77 -4.50
C ILE A 21 -15.47 24.49 -5.49
N SER A 22 -15.21 23.62 -6.46
CA SER A 22 -16.00 23.46 -7.69
C SER A 22 -17.45 23.04 -7.49
N ALA A 23 -17.78 22.37 -6.38
CA ALA A 23 -19.12 21.84 -6.12
C ALA A 23 -19.77 22.35 -4.82
N GLY A 24 -19.14 23.32 -4.12
CA GLY A 24 -19.59 23.80 -2.82
C GLY A 24 -19.31 22.86 -1.65
N GLU A 25 -18.68 21.73 -1.90
CA GLU A 25 -18.19 20.74 -0.93
C GLU A 25 -16.90 20.10 -1.44
N VAL A 26 -16.07 19.57 -0.52
CA VAL A 26 -14.87 18.83 -0.84
C VAL A 26 -15.18 17.34 -0.76
N ARG A 27 -15.00 16.62 -1.84
CA ARG A 27 -15.36 15.20 -1.96
C ARG A 27 -14.15 14.31 -2.00
N ILE A 28 -14.07 13.40 -1.02
CA ILE A 28 -12.97 12.44 -0.87
C ILE A 28 -13.52 11.03 -1.03
N GLY A 29 -13.07 10.32 -2.06
CA GLY A 29 -13.37 8.91 -2.26
C GLY A 29 -12.32 8.03 -1.59
N TYR A 30 -12.73 7.14 -0.69
CA TYR A 30 -11.86 6.14 -0.09
C TYR A 30 -11.98 4.81 -0.82
N LEU A 31 -10.91 4.38 -1.49
CA LEU A 31 -10.86 3.15 -2.27
C LEU A 31 -9.91 2.14 -1.62
N ALA A 32 -10.45 1.00 -1.17
CA ALA A 32 -9.68 -0.08 -0.56
C ALA A 32 -10.45 -1.40 -0.61
N ASP A 33 -9.78 -2.50 -0.32
CA ASP A 33 -10.44 -3.79 -0.08
C ASP A 33 -11.20 -3.76 1.26
N MET A 34 -12.52 -3.77 1.18
CA MET A 34 -13.41 -3.67 2.35
C MET A 34 -13.83 -5.05 2.88
N SER A 35 -13.61 -6.13 2.14
CA SER A 35 -14.17 -7.44 2.43
C SER A 35 -13.22 -8.63 2.27
N GLY A 36 -12.08 -8.46 1.60
CA GLY A 36 -11.14 -9.54 1.23
C GLY A 36 -9.86 -9.58 2.07
N THR A 37 -8.76 -9.95 1.42
CA THR A 37 -7.45 -10.21 2.02
C THR A 37 -6.85 -9.02 2.75
N TYR A 38 -7.11 -7.79 2.28
CA TYR A 38 -6.59 -6.56 2.86
C TYR A 38 -7.59 -5.78 3.70
N ARG A 39 -8.78 -6.36 3.96
CA ARG A 39 -9.81 -5.75 4.78
C ARG A 39 -9.28 -5.25 6.13
N ASP A 40 -8.49 -6.07 6.82
CA ASP A 40 -8.00 -5.76 8.17
C ASP A 40 -6.73 -4.88 8.15
N LEU A 41 -6.12 -4.68 6.98
CA LEU A 41 -4.99 -3.75 6.82
C LEU A 41 -5.46 -2.30 6.70
N ALA A 42 -6.42 -2.04 5.83
CA ALA A 42 -6.82 -0.67 5.50
C ALA A 42 -8.28 -0.54 5.03
N GLY A 43 -9.11 -1.56 5.17
CA GLY A 43 -10.52 -1.50 4.78
C GLY A 43 -11.35 -0.58 5.68
N PRO A 44 -12.29 -1.11 6.48
CA PRO A 44 -13.14 -0.27 7.34
C PRO A 44 -12.35 0.59 8.33
N GLY A 45 -11.23 0.08 8.88
CA GLY A 45 -10.38 0.83 9.81
C GLY A 45 -9.71 2.05 9.17
N GLY A 46 -9.24 1.91 7.92
CA GLY A 46 -8.65 3.03 7.18
C GLY A 46 -9.69 4.09 6.80
N LEU A 47 -10.90 3.66 6.42
CA LEU A 47 -12.01 4.59 6.19
C LEU A 47 -12.37 5.38 7.45
N GLU A 48 -12.40 4.72 8.60
CA GLU A 48 -12.68 5.40 9.87
C GLU A 48 -11.56 6.39 10.23
N ALA A 49 -10.30 6.01 10.03
CA ALA A 49 -9.18 6.94 10.24
C ALA A 49 -9.28 8.20 9.34
N LEU A 50 -9.71 8.04 8.09
CA LEU A 50 -9.95 9.19 7.21
C LEU A 50 -11.10 10.07 7.72
N ARG A 51 -12.18 9.49 8.24
CA ARG A 51 -13.30 10.25 8.83
C ARG A 51 -12.84 11.03 10.07
N MET A 52 -12.10 10.38 10.97
CA MET A 52 -11.52 11.03 12.14
C MET A 52 -10.62 12.20 11.73
N ALA A 53 -9.76 12.02 10.73
CA ALA A 53 -8.91 13.10 10.21
C ALA A 53 -9.73 14.27 9.66
N GLY A 54 -10.83 14.01 8.96
CA GLY A 54 -11.77 15.05 8.49
C GLY A 54 -12.44 15.80 9.63
N GLU A 55 -12.84 15.10 10.69
CA GLU A 55 -13.44 15.70 11.90
C GLU A 55 -12.41 16.54 12.66
N ASP A 56 -11.21 16.03 12.88
CA ASP A 56 -10.11 16.75 13.56
C ASP A 56 -9.70 18.01 12.78
N PHE A 57 -9.79 17.98 11.46
CA PHE A 57 -9.57 19.15 10.60
C PHE A 57 -10.69 20.20 10.71
N GLY A 58 -11.83 19.85 11.30
CA GLY A 58 -12.99 20.73 11.47
C GLY A 58 -14.10 20.52 10.46
N GLY A 59 -14.09 19.42 9.70
CA GLY A 59 -15.17 18.97 8.83
C GLY A 59 -15.43 19.82 7.58
N SER A 60 -14.62 20.86 7.34
CA SER A 60 -14.82 21.78 6.21
C SER A 60 -13.53 22.45 5.75
N VAL A 61 -13.48 22.83 4.47
CA VAL A 61 -12.41 23.62 3.85
C VAL A 61 -12.99 24.96 3.37
N ASN A 62 -12.53 26.08 3.90
CA ASN A 62 -13.06 27.42 3.56
C ASN A 62 -14.59 27.53 3.68
N GLY A 63 -15.18 26.79 4.62
CA GLY A 63 -16.64 26.75 4.84
C GLY A 63 -17.40 25.73 3.99
N ALA A 64 -16.77 25.07 3.05
CA ALA A 64 -17.37 23.98 2.29
C ALA A 64 -17.20 22.65 3.07
N PRO A 65 -18.26 21.87 3.29
CA PRO A 65 -18.17 20.62 4.04
C PRO A 65 -17.32 19.58 3.31
N ILE A 66 -16.69 18.70 4.09
CA ILE A 66 -15.96 17.52 3.57
C ILE A 66 -16.95 16.34 3.53
N GLU A 67 -17.20 15.81 2.33
CA GLU A 67 -17.93 14.56 2.11
C GLU A 67 -16.94 13.42 1.92
N ILE A 68 -17.06 12.34 2.70
CA ILE A 68 -16.26 11.12 2.57
C ILE A 68 -17.17 9.95 2.21
N PHE A 69 -16.87 9.28 1.10
CA PHE A 69 -17.55 8.07 0.67
C PHE A 69 -16.53 7.00 0.32
N SER A 70 -16.94 5.74 0.19
CA SER A 70 -16.03 4.62 -0.01
C SER A 70 -16.58 3.60 -1.00
N ALA A 71 -15.67 2.82 -1.57
CA ALA A 71 -15.99 1.62 -2.34
C ALA A 71 -14.98 0.49 -2.03
N ASP A 72 -15.44 -0.73 -2.28
CA ASP A 72 -14.66 -1.96 -2.18
C ASP A 72 -14.03 -2.25 -3.55
N ASP A 73 -12.71 -2.16 -3.66
CA ASP A 73 -11.98 -2.47 -4.89
C ASP A 73 -11.75 -3.99 -5.08
N ARG A 74 -11.99 -4.79 -4.03
CA ARG A 74 -11.81 -6.25 -4.04
C ARG A 74 -10.42 -6.70 -4.52
N ASN A 75 -9.42 -5.85 -4.33
CA ASN A 75 -8.06 -6.03 -4.84
C ASN A 75 -8.00 -6.23 -6.39
N SER A 76 -9.00 -5.77 -7.12
CA SER A 76 -9.10 -5.87 -8.56
C SER A 76 -8.77 -4.54 -9.24
N ALA A 77 -7.74 -4.54 -10.08
CA ALA A 77 -7.31 -3.35 -10.83
C ALA A 77 -8.44 -2.75 -11.67
N ASP A 78 -9.23 -3.61 -12.34
CA ASP A 78 -10.35 -3.18 -13.18
C ASP A 78 -11.49 -2.57 -12.35
N VAL A 79 -11.83 -3.20 -11.22
CA VAL A 79 -12.86 -2.66 -10.32
C VAL A 79 -12.43 -1.31 -9.77
N GLY A 80 -11.19 -1.20 -9.29
CA GLY A 80 -10.66 0.04 -8.75
C GLY A 80 -10.62 1.16 -9.79
N ALA A 81 -10.06 0.93 -10.97
CA ALA A 81 -9.99 1.92 -12.04
C ALA A 81 -11.39 2.37 -12.51
N ASN A 82 -12.35 1.43 -12.67
CA ASN A 82 -13.71 1.77 -13.07
C ASN A 82 -14.45 2.56 -11.99
N THR A 83 -14.26 2.21 -10.72
CA THR A 83 -14.83 2.97 -9.58
C THR A 83 -14.31 4.40 -9.55
N VAL A 84 -13.00 4.59 -9.70
CA VAL A 84 -12.41 5.94 -9.73
C VAL A 84 -12.92 6.75 -10.92
N ARG A 85 -13.05 6.15 -12.10
CA ARG A 85 -13.62 6.81 -13.29
C ARG A 85 -15.06 7.24 -13.03
N GLU A 86 -15.90 6.34 -12.49
CA GLU A 86 -17.28 6.67 -12.12
C GLU A 86 -17.34 7.83 -11.14
N TRP A 87 -16.44 7.89 -10.16
CA TRP A 87 -16.39 8.97 -9.18
C TRP A 87 -16.08 10.33 -9.81
N PHE A 88 -15.14 10.38 -10.76
CA PHE A 88 -14.89 11.61 -11.51
C PHE A 88 -16.07 11.99 -12.39
N ASP A 89 -16.67 11.03 -13.10
CA ASP A 89 -17.74 11.27 -14.05
C ASP A 89 -19.08 11.69 -13.38
N THR A 90 -19.36 11.13 -12.19
CA THR A 90 -20.72 11.24 -11.59
C THR A 90 -20.76 11.91 -10.24
N ARG A 91 -19.65 11.93 -9.49
CA ARG A 91 -19.59 12.46 -8.13
C ARG A 91 -18.69 13.68 -7.97
N ASN A 92 -18.02 14.14 -9.01
CA ASN A 92 -17.06 15.25 -8.98
C ASN A 92 -16.07 15.10 -7.80
N VAL A 93 -15.42 13.93 -7.68
CA VAL A 93 -14.44 13.69 -6.64
C VAL A 93 -13.23 14.61 -6.78
N ASP A 94 -12.75 15.18 -5.69
CA ASP A 94 -11.57 16.05 -5.66
C ASP A 94 -10.30 15.24 -5.35
N MET A 95 -10.43 14.23 -4.48
CA MET A 95 -9.30 13.41 -4.04
C MET A 95 -9.72 11.95 -3.84
N VAL A 96 -8.87 11.03 -4.25
CA VAL A 96 -8.98 9.60 -3.95
C VAL A 96 -7.94 9.23 -2.90
N ALA A 97 -8.39 8.68 -1.78
CA ALA A 97 -7.55 8.20 -0.68
C ALA A 97 -7.68 6.68 -0.51
N GLY A 98 -6.88 6.10 0.37
CA GLY A 98 -6.78 4.64 0.53
C GLY A 98 -5.73 4.09 -0.43
N LEU A 99 -6.17 3.50 -1.53
CA LEU A 99 -5.27 3.02 -2.58
C LEU A 99 -4.24 2.01 -2.02
N VAL A 100 -4.67 0.77 -1.78
CA VAL A 100 -3.90 -0.22 -1.00
C VAL A 100 -3.26 -1.30 -1.86
N ALA A 101 -4.02 -2.06 -2.63
CA ALA A 101 -3.46 -3.09 -3.49
C ALA A 101 -2.69 -2.48 -4.66
N SER A 102 -1.41 -2.84 -4.84
CA SER A 102 -0.52 -2.15 -5.79
C SER A 102 -1.02 -2.21 -7.24
N SER A 103 -1.62 -3.32 -7.68
CA SER A 103 -2.22 -3.39 -9.02
C SER A 103 -3.40 -2.43 -9.19
N VAL A 104 -4.21 -2.25 -8.13
CA VAL A 104 -5.31 -1.26 -8.11
C VAL A 104 -4.74 0.15 -8.19
N VAL A 105 -3.70 0.46 -7.40
CA VAL A 105 -3.07 1.78 -7.39
C VAL A 105 -2.53 2.16 -8.77
N ILE A 106 -1.78 1.26 -9.41
CA ILE A 106 -1.21 1.48 -10.74
C ILE A 106 -2.31 1.79 -11.77
N ALA A 107 -3.45 1.11 -11.70
CA ALA A 107 -4.57 1.35 -12.61
C ALA A 107 -5.35 2.63 -12.25
N ALA A 108 -5.63 2.85 -10.96
CA ALA A 108 -6.41 3.98 -10.48
C ALA A 108 -5.68 5.32 -10.65
N THR A 109 -4.35 5.37 -10.38
CA THR A 109 -3.57 6.61 -10.51
C THR A 109 -3.50 7.14 -11.94
N ARG A 110 -3.59 6.27 -12.95
CA ARG A 110 -3.73 6.68 -14.36
C ARG A 110 -5.05 7.40 -14.61
N VAL A 111 -6.14 6.86 -14.06
CA VAL A 111 -7.47 7.50 -14.17
C VAL A 111 -7.47 8.84 -13.42
N ILE A 112 -6.83 8.90 -12.25
CA ILE A 112 -6.68 10.15 -11.48
C ILE A 112 -5.90 11.20 -12.29
N GLU A 113 -4.80 10.81 -12.94
CA GLU A 113 -4.01 11.68 -13.81
C GLU A 113 -4.83 12.17 -15.02
N GLU A 114 -5.52 11.27 -15.73
CA GLU A 114 -6.38 11.60 -16.88
C GLU A 114 -7.44 12.65 -16.54
N ASN A 115 -7.93 12.67 -15.29
CA ASN A 115 -8.94 13.59 -14.80
C ASN A 115 -8.36 14.80 -14.04
N ASN A 116 -7.02 14.95 -14.02
CA ASN A 116 -6.32 15.99 -13.25
C ASN A 116 -6.73 16.03 -11.76
N GLY A 117 -7.08 14.87 -11.19
CA GLY A 117 -7.44 14.69 -9.79
C GLY A 117 -6.21 14.59 -8.88
N LEU A 118 -6.44 14.26 -7.61
CA LEU A 118 -5.41 14.01 -6.61
C LEU A 118 -5.59 12.61 -6.01
N GLY A 119 -4.50 11.83 -5.93
CA GLY A 119 -4.45 10.54 -5.26
C GLY A 119 -3.54 10.56 -4.03
N ILE A 120 -4.01 10.03 -2.91
CA ILE A 120 -3.18 9.76 -1.71
C ILE A 120 -3.09 8.25 -1.53
N VAL A 121 -1.93 7.70 -1.84
CA VAL A 121 -1.62 6.28 -1.69
C VAL A 121 -1.16 6.04 -0.25
N SER A 122 -2.04 5.48 0.57
CA SER A 122 -1.82 5.32 2.02
C SER A 122 -1.57 3.88 2.47
N GLY A 123 -1.52 2.92 1.55
CA GLY A 123 -1.34 1.51 1.93
C GLY A 123 -0.55 0.64 0.93
N SER A 124 -0.38 1.09 -0.29
CA SER A 124 0.33 0.32 -1.31
C SER A 124 1.85 0.44 -1.16
N ALA A 125 2.58 -0.63 -1.45
CA ALA A 125 4.01 -0.67 -1.20
C ALA A 125 4.89 -1.00 -2.42
N ALA A 126 4.37 -1.30 -3.60
CA ALA A 126 5.23 -1.58 -4.74
C ALA A 126 6.14 -0.37 -5.07
N SER A 127 7.46 -0.57 -5.09
CA SER A 127 8.45 0.48 -5.41
C SER A 127 8.24 1.10 -6.79
N SER A 128 7.59 0.37 -7.71
CA SER A 128 7.24 0.86 -9.04
C SER A 128 6.28 2.06 -9.04
N ILE A 129 5.51 2.29 -7.96
CA ILE A 129 4.55 3.40 -7.84
C ILE A 129 5.28 4.75 -7.84
N THR A 130 6.45 4.82 -7.23
CA THR A 130 7.31 6.02 -7.21
C THR A 130 8.35 6.05 -8.33
N ASN A 131 8.42 5.00 -9.15
CA ASN A 131 9.34 4.88 -10.29
C ASN A 131 8.55 4.84 -11.60
N GLU A 132 8.37 3.65 -12.21
CA GLU A 132 7.80 3.49 -13.57
C GLU A 132 6.34 3.95 -13.68
N HIS A 133 5.62 3.94 -12.56
CA HIS A 133 4.21 4.32 -12.48
C HIS A 133 3.98 5.64 -11.74
N CYS A 134 5.04 6.43 -11.53
CA CYS A 134 4.91 7.74 -10.93
C CYS A 134 4.13 8.69 -11.84
N THR A 135 3.13 9.38 -11.26
CA THR A 135 2.39 10.45 -11.93
C THR A 135 2.46 11.73 -11.10
N PRO A 136 2.28 12.92 -11.69
CA PRO A 136 2.26 14.17 -10.94
C PRO A 136 1.04 14.32 -10.03
N ASN A 137 0.05 13.42 -10.17
CA ASN A 137 -1.26 13.52 -9.56
C ASN A 137 -1.44 12.61 -8.35
N HIS A 138 -0.39 11.92 -7.87
CA HIS A 138 -0.50 11.17 -6.64
C HIS A 138 0.69 11.39 -5.70
N ILE A 139 0.42 11.20 -4.41
CA ILE A 139 1.41 11.22 -3.34
C ILE A 139 1.47 9.81 -2.75
N HIS A 140 2.62 9.17 -2.81
CA HIS A 140 2.88 7.90 -2.14
C HIS A 140 3.33 8.20 -0.70
N TRP A 141 2.45 7.97 0.27
CA TRP A 141 2.61 8.44 1.65
C TRP A 141 3.09 7.37 2.64
N VAL A 142 3.41 6.19 2.15
CA VAL A 142 3.86 5.08 3.01
C VAL A 142 5.21 4.54 2.53
N TYR A 143 5.72 3.53 3.25
CA TYR A 143 6.88 2.74 2.85
C TYR A 143 6.67 2.10 1.47
N ASP A 144 7.76 1.67 0.84
CA ASP A 144 7.72 0.81 -0.33
C ASP A 144 8.51 -0.50 -0.12
N THR A 145 8.58 -1.35 -1.14
CA THR A 145 9.25 -2.66 -1.08
C THR A 145 10.77 -2.55 -0.91
N TYR A 146 11.37 -1.43 -1.30
CA TYR A 146 12.80 -1.22 -1.13
C TYR A 146 13.26 -1.18 0.35
N PRO A 147 12.72 -0.32 1.24
CA PRO A 147 13.06 -0.36 2.67
C PRO A 147 12.63 -1.66 3.36
N LEU A 148 11.53 -2.32 2.92
CA LEU A 148 11.12 -3.62 3.47
C LEU A 148 12.19 -4.69 3.21
N ALA A 149 12.71 -4.76 1.98
CA ALA A 149 13.78 -5.68 1.61
C ALA A 149 15.08 -5.34 2.35
N ASN A 150 15.51 -4.08 2.32
CA ASN A 150 16.78 -3.67 2.94
C ASN A 150 16.78 -3.79 4.46
N GLY A 151 15.66 -3.52 5.12
CA GLY A 151 15.55 -3.67 6.56
C GLY A 151 15.57 -5.11 7.02
N THR A 152 14.79 -5.97 6.38
CA THR A 152 14.59 -7.35 6.82
C THR A 152 15.61 -8.31 6.20
N ALA A 153 15.70 -8.36 4.86
CA ALA A 153 16.52 -9.37 4.21
C ALA A 153 18.02 -9.19 4.49
N LYS A 154 18.51 -7.95 4.46
CA LYS A 154 19.91 -7.67 4.78
C LYS A 154 20.27 -8.12 6.19
N ALA A 155 19.47 -7.78 7.19
CA ALA A 155 19.72 -8.16 8.58
C ALA A 155 19.75 -9.69 8.77
N ILE A 156 18.89 -10.43 8.07
CA ILE A 156 18.82 -11.89 8.12
C ILE A 156 20.05 -12.50 7.45
N VAL A 157 20.49 -12.01 6.29
CA VAL A 157 21.69 -12.49 5.62
C VAL A 157 22.94 -12.26 6.48
N GLU A 158 23.08 -11.08 7.08
CA GLU A 158 24.19 -10.75 8.00
C GLU A 158 24.22 -11.66 9.25
N GLN A 159 23.09 -12.24 9.64
CA GLN A 159 22.99 -13.22 10.73
C GLN A 159 23.19 -14.68 10.28
N GLY A 160 23.52 -14.91 9.02
CA GLY A 160 23.79 -16.25 8.47
C GLY A 160 22.62 -16.93 7.76
N GLY A 161 21.49 -16.24 7.60
CA GLY A 161 20.37 -16.67 6.77
C GLY A 161 20.64 -16.37 5.29
N ASP A 162 21.54 -17.14 4.68
CA ASP A 162 22.14 -16.87 3.37
C ASP A 162 21.47 -17.61 2.21
N SER A 163 20.58 -18.58 2.45
CA SER A 163 19.83 -19.28 1.40
C SER A 163 18.32 -19.08 1.57
N TRP A 164 17.67 -18.60 0.51
CA TRP A 164 16.27 -18.16 0.53
C TRP A 164 15.40 -18.89 -0.48
N PHE A 165 14.20 -19.22 -0.08
CA PHE A 165 13.11 -19.62 -0.98
C PHE A 165 11.98 -18.59 -0.91
N MET A 166 11.54 -18.04 -2.05
CA MET A 166 10.53 -17.01 -2.07
C MET A 166 9.13 -17.59 -2.22
N LEU A 167 8.23 -17.22 -1.33
CA LEU A 167 6.79 -17.48 -1.42
C LEU A 167 6.07 -16.18 -1.75
N THR A 168 5.68 -16.03 -3.00
CA THR A 168 5.32 -14.74 -3.58
C THR A 168 3.86 -14.69 -4.02
N ALA A 169 3.13 -13.64 -3.61
CA ALA A 169 1.80 -13.36 -4.16
C ALA A 169 1.91 -12.90 -5.62
N ASP A 170 1.19 -13.57 -6.52
CA ASP A 170 1.30 -13.35 -7.97
C ASP A 170 0.57 -12.08 -8.45
N TYR A 171 1.05 -10.91 -7.99
CA TYR A 171 0.58 -9.60 -8.43
C TYR A 171 1.66 -8.52 -8.17
N ALA A 172 1.40 -7.25 -8.57
CA ALA A 172 2.40 -6.18 -8.62
C ALA A 172 3.21 -6.00 -7.33
N PHE A 173 2.59 -6.04 -6.14
CA PHE A 173 3.32 -5.92 -4.87
C PHE A 173 4.25 -7.10 -4.62
N GLY A 174 3.75 -8.34 -4.76
CA GLY A 174 4.55 -9.53 -4.53
C GLY A 174 5.76 -9.59 -5.46
N HIS A 175 5.57 -9.26 -6.74
CA HIS A 175 6.67 -9.22 -7.70
C HIS A 175 7.72 -8.14 -7.38
N ALA A 176 7.28 -6.94 -6.96
CA ALA A 176 8.19 -5.89 -6.55
C ALA A 176 9.00 -6.30 -5.31
N LEU A 177 8.34 -6.87 -4.29
CA LEU A 177 8.99 -7.30 -3.06
C LEU A 177 9.95 -8.48 -3.30
N GLU A 178 9.54 -9.48 -4.09
CA GLU A 178 10.41 -10.58 -4.51
C GLU A 178 11.68 -10.05 -5.21
N GLY A 179 11.52 -9.11 -6.15
CA GLY A 179 12.65 -8.51 -6.87
C GLY A 179 13.58 -7.73 -5.98
N ASP A 180 13.05 -6.87 -5.11
CA ASP A 180 13.85 -6.07 -4.18
C ASP A 180 14.57 -6.95 -3.16
N VAL A 181 13.91 -7.99 -2.62
CA VAL A 181 14.53 -8.96 -1.68
C VAL A 181 15.61 -9.78 -2.37
N THR A 182 15.35 -10.29 -3.57
CA THR A 182 16.34 -11.04 -4.36
C THR A 182 17.62 -10.23 -4.53
N LYS A 183 17.49 -8.99 -4.96
CA LYS A 183 18.62 -8.08 -5.12
C LYS A 183 19.39 -7.88 -3.81
N VAL A 184 18.70 -7.61 -2.71
CA VAL A 184 19.32 -7.37 -1.41
C VAL A 184 20.04 -8.63 -0.89
N VAL A 185 19.41 -9.81 -1.03
CA VAL A 185 20.01 -11.09 -0.63
C VAL A 185 21.30 -11.34 -1.39
N GLU A 186 21.27 -11.22 -2.72
CA GLU A 186 22.43 -11.48 -3.59
C GLU A 186 23.56 -10.45 -3.37
N GLU A 187 23.22 -9.15 -3.23
CA GLU A 187 24.21 -8.09 -2.95
C GLU A 187 24.90 -8.24 -1.59
N ASN A 188 24.29 -8.95 -0.64
CA ASN A 188 24.87 -9.22 0.68
C ASN A 188 25.45 -10.64 0.82
N GLY A 189 25.59 -11.38 -0.29
CA GLY A 189 26.28 -12.67 -0.33
C GLY A 189 25.41 -13.88 -0.02
N GLY A 190 24.08 -13.72 0.01
CA GLY A 190 23.13 -14.82 0.05
C GLY A 190 22.72 -15.27 -1.35
N GLU A 191 21.84 -16.26 -1.43
CA GLU A 191 21.33 -16.82 -2.68
C GLU A 191 19.83 -17.11 -2.60
N ILE A 192 19.13 -16.95 -3.71
CA ILE A 192 17.75 -17.42 -3.89
C ILE A 192 17.80 -18.81 -4.52
N VAL A 193 17.55 -19.84 -3.72
CA VAL A 193 17.61 -21.24 -4.16
C VAL A 193 16.36 -21.71 -4.87
N GLY A 194 15.28 -20.90 -4.84
CA GLY A 194 14.03 -21.17 -5.53
C GLY A 194 12.90 -20.23 -5.10
N GLY A 195 11.74 -20.46 -5.65
CA GLY A 195 10.53 -19.71 -5.30
C GLY A 195 9.30 -20.30 -5.93
N VAL A 196 8.17 -19.96 -5.38
CA VAL A 196 6.85 -20.29 -5.93
C VAL A 196 5.92 -19.10 -5.80
N ARG A 197 5.11 -18.87 -6.83
CA ARG A 197 4.07 -17.83 -6.81
C ARG A 197 2.73 -18.46 -6.56
N HIS A 198 1.96 -17.86 -5.67
CA HIS A 198 0.59 -18.25 -5.39
C HIS A 198 -0.39 -17.20 -5.93
N PRO A 199 -1.60 -17.60 -6.39
CA PRO A 199 -2.64 -16.66 -6.77
C PRO A 199 -2.95 -15.67 -5.63
N PHE A 200 -3.38 -14.48 -5.99
CA PHE A 200 -3.84 -13.47 -5.03
C PHE A 200 -5.34 -13.21 -5.21
N PRO A 201 -6.17 -13.44 -4.19
CA PRO A 201 -5.85 -14.02 -2.86
C PRO A 201 -5.71 -15.55 -2.87
N THR A 202 -5.10 -16.11 -1.81
CA THR A 202 -5.01 -17.56 -1.58
C THR A 202 -5.43 -17.92 -0.15
N SER A 203 -6.21 -18.98 0.00
CA SER A 203 -6.65 -19.49 1.31
C SER A 203 -5.95 -20.77 1.75
N ASP A 204 -5.47 -21.60 0.81
CA ASP A 204 -4.76 -22.86 1.09
C ASP A 204 -3.30 -22.75 0.64
N PHE A 205 -2.41 -22.75 1.61
CA PHE A 205 -0.96 -22.66 1.41
C PHE A 205 -0.25 -24.00 1.49
N SER A 206 -0.96 -25.12 1.68
CA SER A 206 -0.36 -26.44 1.94
C SER A 206 0.67 -26.85 0.89
N SER A 207 0.31 -26.77 -0.40
CA SER A 207 1.22 -27.16 -1.49
C SER A 207 2.43 -26.22 -1.64
N TYR A 208 2.25 -24.94 -1.37
CA TYR A 208 3.30 -23.93 -1.44
C TYR A 208 4.31 -24.06 -0.30
N ILE A 209 3.81 -24.28 0.92
CA ILE A 209 4.65 -24.52 2.10
C ILE A 209 5.45 -25.82 1.97
N LEU A 210 4.83 -26.90 1.46
CA LEU A 210 5.57 -28.14 1.19
C LEU A 210 6.69 -27.97 0.16
N GLN A 211 6.48 -27.16 -0.88
CA GLN A 211 7.53 -26.84 -1.84
C GLN A 211 8.65 -26.04 -1.19
N ALA A 212 8.30 -25.03 -0.38
CA ALA A 212 9.27 -24.24 0.36
C ALA A 212 10.08 -25.09 1.33
N GLN A 213 9.43 -25.97 2.09
CA GLN A 213 10.08 -26.91 3.00
C GLN A 213 11.03 -27.87 2.26
N GLY A 214 10.58 -28.40 1.11
CA GLY A 214 11.37 -29.31 0.27
C GLY A 214 12.56 -28.64 -0.42
N SER A 215 12.64 -27.31 -0.47
CA SER A 215 13.77 -26.57 -1.06
C SER A 215 15.07 -26.70 -0.24
N GLY A 216 14.96 -26.94 1.07
CA GLY A 216 16.09 -26.93 1.99
C GLY A 216 16.72 -25.56 2.23
N ALA A 217 16.08 -24.46 1.80
CA ALA A 217 16.50 -23.11 2.10
C ALA A 217 16.49 -22.85 3.61
N LYS A 218 17.41 -22.05 4.13
CA LYS A 218 17.39 -21.62 5.53
C LYS A 218 16.20 -20.71 5.82
N ILE A 219 15.87 -19.83 4.87
CA ILE A 219 14.85 -18.80 5.00
C ILE A 219 13.75 -19.00 3.95
N ILE A 220 12.51 -18.94 4.38
CA ILE A 220 11.35 -18.81 3.50
C ILE A 220 10.89 -17.36 3.57
N GLY A 221 11.13 -16.60 2.50
CA GLY A 221 10.76 -15.19 2.38
C GLY A 221 9.29 -15.05 1.95
N LEU A 222 8.46 -14.45 2.79
CA LEU A 222 7.03 -14.27 2.53
C LEU A 222 6.80 -12.94 1.83
N ALA A 223 6.78 -12.96 0.49
CA ALA A 223 6.48 -11.80 -0.35
C ALA A 223 4.96 -11.69 -0.61
N ASN A 224 4.20 -11.64 0.48
CA ASN A 224 2.74 -11.47 0.55
C ASN A 224 2.38 -10.57 1.74
N ALA A 225 1.10 -10.31 1.98
CA ALA A 225 0.63 -9.45 3.07
C ALA A 225 -0.80 -9.82 3.51
N GLY A 226 -1.23 -9.33 4.67
CA GLY A 226 -2.58 -9.50 5.21
C GLY A 226 -2.96 -10.95 5.42
N ALA A 227 -4.18 -11.34 5.06
CA ALA A 227 -4.66 -12.69 5.29
C ALA A 227 -3.82 -13.77 4.60
N ASP A 228 -3.17 -13.47 3.46
CA ASP A 228 -2.27 -14.42 2.79
C ASP A 228 -1.02 -14.70 3.65
N THR A 229 -0.44 -13.67 4.29
CA THR A 229 0.68 -13.85 5.24
C THR A 229 0.24 -14.65 6.46
N VAL A 230 -0.89 -14.31 7.07
CA VAL A 230 -1.44 -15.03 8.22
C VAL A 230 -1.67 -16.51 7.87
N ASN A 231 -2.28 -16.79 6.73
CA ASN A 231 -2.55 -18.17 6.29
C ASN A 231 -1.26 -18.95 5.98
N SER A 232 -0.27 -18.32 5.34
CA SER A 232 1.01 -18.97 5.05
C SER A 232 1.80 -19.30 6.31
N ILE A 233 1.85 -18.39 7.29
CA ILE A 233 2.53 -18.63 8.58
C ILE A 233 1.80 -19.72 9.38
N ASN A 234 0.47 -19.67 9.47
CA ASN A 234 -0.31 -20.70 10.15
C ASN A 234 -0.12 -22.08 9.51
N THR A 235 -0.07 -22.14 8.18
CA THR A 235 0.19 -23.40 7.47
C THR A 235 1.62 -23.90 7.72
N ALA A 236 2.62 -23.01 7.70
CA ALA A 236 4.00 -23.37 8.02
C ALA A 236 4.16 -23.93 9.44
N ALA A 237 3.48 -23.33 10.43
CA ALA A 237 3.43 -23.84 11.80
C ALA A 237 2.80 -25.24 11.88
N GLN A 238 1.70 -25.47 11.16
CA GLN A 238 1.05 -26.81 11.11
C GLN A 238 1.96 -27.88 10.51
N PHE A 239 2.81 -27.52 9.55
CA PHE A 239 3.75 -28.44 8.93
C PHE A 239 5.10 -28.54 9.66
N GLY A 240 5.28 -27.85 10.78
CA GLY A 240 6.51 -27.91 11.57
C GLY A 240 7.74 -27.37 10.82
N VAL A 241 7.57 -26.32 10.01
CA VAL A 241 8.65 -25.76 9.18
C VAL A 241 9.79 -25.24 10.03
N VAL A 242 9.47 -24.52 11.11
CA VAL A 242 10.46 -23.95 12.03
C VAL A 242 11.14 -25.04 12.84
N GLU A 243 10.41 -26.03 13.32
CA GLU A 243 10.92 -27.19 14.04
C GLU A 243 11.85 -28.06 13.16
N ALA A 244 11.62 -28.03 11.83
CA ALA A 244 12.50 -28.71 10.86
C ALA A 244 13.79 -27.92 10.57
N GLY A 245 13.94 -26.71 11.11
CA GLY A 245 15.18 -25.92 11.04
C GLY A 245 15.20 -24.80 9.99
N GLN A 246 14.06 -24.55 9.32
CA GLN A 246 13.89 -23.38 8.44
C GLN A 246 13.27 -22.22 9.22
N GLN A 247 13.52 -20.99 8.79
CA GLN A 247 12.93 -19.78 9.37
C GLN A 247 12.03 -19.10 8.37
N LEU A 248 10.98 -18.43 8.88
CA LEU A 248 10.09 -17.59 8.08
C LEU A 248 10.54 -16.14 8.19
N ALA A 249 10.68 -15.47 7.06
CA ALA A 249 10.88 -14.02 7.01
C ALA A 249 9.59 -13.34 6.55
N GLY A 250 8.82 -12.81 7.49
CA GLY A 250 7.67 -11.95 7.21
C GLY A 250 8.14 -10.58 6.75
N LEU A 251 8.08 -10.34 5.44
CA LEU A 251 8.63 -9.12 4.83
C LEU A 251 7.71 -7.90 5.01
N LEU A 252 6.41 -8.15 5.19
CA LEU A 252 5.42 -7.13 5.55
C LEU A 252 4.39 -7.74 6.51
N VAL A 253 4.52 -7.44 7.77
CA VAL A 253 3.64 -7.92 8.85
C VAL A 253 3.20 -6.75 9.71
N PHE A 254 1.94 -6.69 10.01
CA PHE A 254 1.34 -5.67 10.85
C PHE A 254 0.92 -6.22 12.22
N LEU A 255 0.67 -5.31 13.15
CA LEU A 255 0.28 -5.69 14.51
C LEU A 255 -1.05 -6.48 14.55
N ASN A 256 -1.99 -6.15 13.68
CA ASN A 256 -3.25 -6.88 13.53
C ASN A 256 -3.02 -8.32 13.02
N ASP A 257 -2.02 -8.57 12.17
CA ASP A 257 -1.67 -9.92 11.73
C ASP A 257 -1.12 -10.76 12.90
N VAL A 258 -0.28 -10.15 13.75
CA VAL A 258 0.22 -10.77 14.99
C VAL A 258 -0.92 -11.12 15.94
N TYR A 259 -1.91 -10.24 16.10
CA TYR A 259 -3.10 -10.53 16.89
C TYR A 259 -3.95 -11.66 16.30
N ALA A 260 -4.08 -11.72 14.97
CA ALA A 260 -4.84 -12.75 14.28
C ALA A 260 -4.19 -14.15 14.40
N MET A 261 -2.86 -14.23 14.35
CA MET A 261 -2.10 -15.49 14.48
C MET A 261 -1.93 -15.94 15.93
N GLY A 262 -1.95 -15.00 16.87
CA GLY A 262 -1.64 -15.25 18.27
C GLY A 262 -0.13 -15.27 18.57
N ARG A 263 0.17 -15.07 19.85
CA ARG A 263 1.55 -14.87 20.31
C ARG A 263 2.44 -16.11 20.15
N GLU A 264 1.87 -17.29 20.28
CA GLU A 264 2.64 -18.54 20.17
C GLU A 264 3.16 -18.79 18.75
N THR A 265 2.33 -18.51 17.74
CA THR A 265 2.68 -18.70 16.32
C THR A 265 3.68 -17.65 15.83
N THR A 266 3.75 -16.50 16.48
CA THR A 266 4.60 -15.37 16.06
C THR A 266 5.91 -15.26 16.84
N GLN A 267 6.26 -16.25 17.67
CA GLN A 267 7.55 -16.35 18.33
C GLN A 267 8.54 -17.15 17.48
N GLY A 268 9.69 -16.55 17.13
CA GLY A 268 10.78 -17.25 16.45
C GLY A 268 11.41 -16.41 15.35
#